data_0a517073fd4e3fb55016402c8213272b
#
_entry.id   0a517073fd4e3fb55016402c8213272b
#
_cell.length_a   1.000
_cell.length_b   1.000
_cell.length_c   1.000
_cell.angle_alpha   90.00
_cell.angle_beta   90.00
_cell.angle_gamma   90.00
#
_symmetry.space_group_name_H-M   'P 1'
#
loop_
_entity.id
_entity.type
_entity.pdbx_description
1 polymer ?
#
loop_
_entity_poly.entity_id
_entity_poly.type
_entity_poly.pdbx_seq_one_letter_code
_entity_poly.pdbx_strand_id
1 'polypeptide(L)'
;AFIRIHANSAGSSSVKGALTIAPASNNRYMTKANRKASQKLSKKVLKAMCKTTGAKNRGVMYTNSMTGINWCKVPVTIVEMGFMSNPSEDRKMAKASYQKKIVKGIADGIDNFF
;
A
#
# COMPACT_ATOMS: atom_id res chain seq x y z
N ALA A 1 2.77 -5.49 -12.94
CA ALA A 1 2.12 -4.82 -11.80
C ALA A 1 2.58 -3.38 -11.68
N PHE A 2 1.73 -2.53 -11.14
CA PHE A 2 2.04 -1.12 -10.91
C PHE A 2 1.92 -0.83 -9.41
N ILE A 3 3.00 -0.35 -8.80
CA ILE A 3 3.07 -0.03 -7.39
C ILE A 3 3.34 1.47 -7.24
N ARG A 4 2.45 2.19 -6.55
CA ARG A 4 2.68 3.59 -6.19
C ARG A 4 2.92 3.68 -4.70
N ILE A 5 4.01 4.33 -4.31
CA ILE A 5 4.41 4.45 -2.91
C ILE A 5 4.22 5.89 -2.46
N HIS A 6 3.44 6.07 -1.39
CA HIS A 6 3.11 7.36 -0.81
C HIS A 6 3.36 7.37 0.69
N ALA A 7 3.59 8.55 1.24
CA ALA A 7 3.47 8.81 2.66
C ALA A 7 2.13 9.50 2.92
N ASN A 8 1.42 9.02 3.93
CA ASN A 8 0.06 9.48 4.26
C ASN A 8 0.07 10.62 5.27
N SER A 9 -1.08 11.23 5.47
CA SER A 9 -1.29 12.25 6.50
C SER A 9 -2.70 12.13 7.05
N ALA A 10 -2.86 12.45 8.33
CA ALA A 10 -4.15 12.41 9.01
C ALA A 10 -4.35 13.66 9.86
N GLY A 11 -5.58 13.89 10.31
CA GLY A 11 -5.91 15.03 11.16
C GLY A 11 -5.38 14.92 12.60
N SER A 12 -4.94 13.74 13.00
CA SER A 12 -4.37 13.50 14.34
C SER A 12 -2.94 13.01 14.25
N SER A 13 -2.05 13.54 15.06
CA SER A 13 -0.64 13.13 15.13
C SER A 13 -0.46 11.72 15.75
N SER A 14 -1.49 11.15 16.35
CA SER A 14 -1.44 9.81 16.95
C SER A 14 -1.71 8.70 15.93
N VAL A 15 -2.25 9.00 14.76
CA VAL A 15 -2.54 7.99 13.73
C VAL A 15 -1.23 7.47 13.14
N LYS A 16 -1.08 6.15 13.11
CA LYS A 16 0.14 5.47 12.61
C LYS A 16 -0.20 4.17 11.91
N GLY A 17 0.76 3.66 11.17
CA GLY A 17 0.70 2.36 10.50
C GLY A 17 0.72 2.48 8.99
N ALA A 18 0.72 1.34 8.34
CA ALA A 18 0.75 1.22 6.90
C ALA A 18 -0.57 0.63 6.38
N LEU A 19 -0.95 1.03 5.20
CA LEU A 19 -2.09 0.45 4.49
C LEU A 19 -1.80 0.39 2.99
N THR A 20 -2.58 -0.39 2.28
CA THR A 20 -2.60 -0.38 0.82
C THR A 20 -4.00 -0.03 0.33
N ILE A 21 -4.08 0.48 -0.89
CA ILE A 21 -5.34 0.85 -1.51
C ILE A 21 -5.51 0.02 -2.78
N ALA A 22 -6.68 -0.59 -2.91
CA ALA A 22 -7.05 -1.47 -4.01
C ALA A 22 -8.38 -1.04 -4.61
N PRO A 23 -8.71 -1.48 -5.85
CA PRO A 23 -10.03 -1.27 -6.40
C PRO A 23 -11.07 -2.04 -5.60
N ALA A 24 -12.24 -1.45 -5.39
CA ALA A 24 -13.38 -2.13 -4.79
C ALA A 24 -13.92 -3.21 -5.75
N SER A 25 -14.63 -4.19 -5.20
CA SER A 25 -15.16 -5.32 -5.98
C SER A 25 -16.19 -4.91 -7.04
N ASN A 26 -16.87 -3.77 -6.85
CA ASN A 26 -17.83 -3.20 -7.79
C ASN A 26 -17.24 -2.13 -8.72
N ASN A 27 -15.91 -2.01 -8.77
CA ASN A 27 -15.26 -1.04 -9.66
C ASN A 27 -15.55 -1.36 -11.12
N ARG A 28 -16.16 -0.41 -11.83
CA ARG A 28 -16.59 -0.57 -13.23
C ARG A 28 -15.48 -0.29 -14.24
N TYR A 29 -14.44 0.41 -13.84
CA TYR A 29 -13.38 0.89 -14.73
C TYR A 29 -12.35 -0.17 -15.05
N MET A 30 -12.36 -1.28 -14.31
CA MET A 30 -11.40 -2.36 -14.43
C MET A 30 -12.10 -3.67 -14.76
N THR A 31 -11.40 -4.58 -15.44
CA THR A 31 -11.89 -5.94 -15.64
C THR A 31 -11.99 -6.67 -14.29
N LYS A 32 -12.87 -7.67 -14.21
CA LYS A 32 -13.01 -8.50 -13.01
C LYS A 32 -11.68 -9.17 -12.63
N ALA A 33 -10.95 -9.69 -13.62
CA ALA A 33 -9.65 -10.34 -13.41
C ALA A 33 -8.65 -9.36 -12.82
N ASN A 34 -8.58 -8.14 -13.36
CA ASN A 34 -7.64 -7.13 -12.89
C ASN A 34 -8.00 -6.61 -11.49
N ARG A 35 -9.30 -6.46 -11.19
CA ARG A 35 -9.74 -6.10 -9.83
C ARG A 35 -9.29 -7.14 -8.80
N LYS A 36 -9.55 -8.41 -9.07
CA LYS A 36 -9.16 -9.50 -8.16
C LYS A 36 -7.66 -9.59 -7.99
N ALA A 37 -6.90 -9.46 -9.08
CA ALA A 37 -5.45 -9.49 -9.04
C ALA A 37 -4.90 -8.30 -8.22
N SER A 38 -5.46 -7.10 -8.41
CA SER A 38 -5.07 -5.91 -7.66
C SER A 38 -5.36 -6.04 -6.17
N GLN A 39 -6.50 -6.61 -5.80
CA GLN A 39 -6.84 -6.87 -4.40
C GLN A 39 -5.87 -7.89 -3.77
N LYS A 40 -5.53 -8.95 -4.49
CA LYS A 40 -4.55 -9.94 -4.04
C LYS A 40 -3.16 -9.31 -3.87
N LEU A 41 -2.71 -8.52 -4.85
CA LEU A 41 -1.44 -7.79 -4.80
C LEU A 41 -1.39 -6.89 -3.56
N SER A 42 -2.44 -6.13 -3.31
CA SER A 42 -2.52 -5.21 -2.17
C SER A 42 -2.36 -5.94 -0.84
N LYS A 43 -3.03 -7.07 -0.67
CA LYS A 43 -2.91 -7.90 0.54
C LYS A 43 -1.52 -8.47 0.73
N LYS A 44 -0.92 -9.01 -0.34
CA LYS A 44 0.42 -9.61 -0.30
C LYS A 44 1.50 -8.58 0.02
N VAL A 45 1.44 -7.42 -0.63
CA VAL A 45 2.39 -6.32 -0.41
C VAL A 45 2.28 -5.79 1.02
N LEU A 46 1.07 -5.53 1.50
CA LEU A 46 0.85 -5.00 2.84
C LEU A 46 1.38 -5.95 3.92
N LYS A 47 1.03 -7.23 3.80
CA LYS A 47 1.47 -8.26 4.77
C LYS A 47 2.99 -8.34 4.85
N ALA A 48 3.66 -8.42 3.70
CA ALA A 48 5.12 -8.53 3.64
C ALA A 48 5.81 -7.27 4.14
N MET A 49 5.31 -6.09 3.75
CA MET A 49 5.87 -4.81 4.19
C MET A 49 5.76 -4.62 5.71
N CYS A 50 4.62 -4.92 6.30
CA CYS A 50 4.45 -4.82 7.75
C CYS A 50 5.31 -5.83 8.50
N LYS A 51 5.55 -7.00 7.93
CA LYS A 51 6.46 -8.00 8.50
C LYS A 51 7.91 -7.50 8.56
N THR A 52 8.40 -6.88 7.47
CA THR A 52 9.79 -6.39 7.42
C THR A 52 10.02 -5.12 8.22
N THR A 53 9.03 -4.23 8.29
CA THR A 53 9.15 -2.93 8.94
C THR A 53 8.72 -2.93 10.40
N GLY A 54 7.90 -3.88 10.81
CA GLY A 54 7.23 -3.86 12.11
C GLY A 54 6.10 -2.84 12.21
N ALA A 55 5.72 -2.19 11.10
CA ALA A 55 4.66 -1.19 11.09
C ALA A 55 3.31 -1.83 11.42
N LYS A 56 2.43 -1.04 12.07
CA LYS A 56 1.05 -1.46 12.31
C LYS A 56 0.33 -1.66 10.98
N ASN A 57 -0.29 -2.82 10.80
CA ASN A 57 -1.08 -3.13 9.62
C ASN A 57 -2.49 -2.55 9.77
N ARG A 58 -2.83 -1.54 8.97
CA ARG A 58 -4.15 -0.92 9.00
C ARG A 58 -5.13 -1.53 8.00
N GLY A 59 -4.69 -2.54 7.26
CA GLY A 59 -5.54 -3.23 6.29
C GLY A 59 -5.55 -2.60 4.90
N VAL A 60 -6.29 -3.23 4.01
CA VAL A 60 -6.48 -2.76 2.64
C VAL A 60 -7.71 -1.86 2.59
N MET A 61 -7.56 -0.68 2.01
CA MET A 61 -8.68 0.23 1.74
C MET A 61 -9.14 0.03 0.29
N TYR A 62 -10.44 -0.12 0.08
CA TYR A 62 -11.02 -0.34 -1.24
C TYR A 62 -11.68 0.93 -1.76
N THR A 63 -11.50 1.21 -3.06
CA THR A 63 -11.97 2.47 -3.64
C THR A 63 -12.43 2.33 -5.08
N ASN A 64 -13.34 3.22 -5.51
CA ASN A 64 -13.76 3.41 -6.90
C ASN A 64 -13.43 4.82 -7.40
N SER A 65 -12.82 5.66 -6.59
CA SER A 65 -12.69 7.09 -6.86
C SER A 65 -11.28 7.55 -7.22
N MET A 66 -10.31 6.64 -7.33
CA MET A 66 -8.92 7.01 -7.63
C MET A 66 -8.57 6.70 -9.07
N THR A 67 -8.29 7.74 -9.87
CA THR A 67 -7.97 7.61 -11.29
C THR A 67 -6.73 6.77 -11.55
N GLY A 68 -5.71 6.87 -10.68
CA GLY A 68 -4.50 6.05 -10.78
C GLY A 68 -4.75 4.55 -10.61
N ILE A 69 -5.86 4.16 -10.00
CA ILE A 69 -6.32 2.77 -9.90
C ILE A 69 -7.28 2.45 -11.06
N ASN A 70 -8.32 3.28 -11.25
CA ASN A 70 -9.43 3.00 -12.16
C ASN A 70 -8.99 2.75 -13.61
N TRP A 71 -7.98 3.50 -14.07
CA TRP A 71 -7.53 3.43 -15.46
C TRP A 71 -6.31 2.51 -15.65
N CYS A 72 -5.88 1.83 -14.62
CA CYS A 72 -4.75 0.91 -14.71
C CYS A 72 -5.16 -0.40 -15.38
N LYS A 73 -4.38 -0.84 -16.38
CA LYS A 73 -4.65 -2.05 -17.15
C LYS A 73 -3.88 -3.27 -16.66
N VAL A 74 -3.10 -3.12 -15.59
CA VAL A 74 -2.34 -4.19 -14.94
C VAL A 74 -2.71 -4.20 -13.45
N PRO A 75 -2.40 -5.28 -12.72
CA PRO A 75 -2.59 -5.29 -11.27
C PRO A 75 -1.90 -4.10 -10.61
N VAL A 76 -2.62 -3.37 -9.76
CA VAL A 76 -2.17 -2.11 -9.17
C VAL A 76 -2.46 -2.07 -7.67
N THR A 77 -1.54 -1.47 -6.92
CA THR A 77 -1.78 -1.10 -5.53
C THR A 77 -1.12 0.23 -5.22
N ILE A 78 -1.74 1.01 -4.35
CA ILE A 78 -1.12 2.18 -3.75
C ILE A 78 -0.69 1.79 -2.35
N VAL A 79 0.59 1.99 -2.04
CA VAL A 79 1.17 1.70 -0.73
C VAL A 79 1.28 2.99 0.05
N GLU A 80 0.55 3.10 1.15
CA GLU A 80 0.71 4.17 2.13
C GLU A 80 1.64 3.65 3.23
N MET A 81 2.91 4.04 3.16
CA MET A 81 3.98 3.42 3.97
C MET A 81 4.00 3.89 5.43
N GLY A 82 3.28 4.94 5.76
CA GLY A 82 3.19 5.52 7.10
C GLY A 82 2.59 6.90 7.04
N PHE A 83 2.41 7.53 8.21
CA PHE A 83 1.78 8.85 8.34
C PHE A 83 2.82 9.92 8.65
N MET A 84 3.00 10.87 7.75
CA MET A 84 3.88 12.04 7.97
C MET A 84 3.41 12.90 9.14
N SER A 85 2.11 12.89 9.43
CA SER A 85 1.52 13.60 10.56
C SER A 85 1.92 13.02 11.91
N ASN A 86 2.40 11.78 11.96
CA ASN A 86 2.94 11.16 13.16
C ASN A 86 4.47 11.42 13.21
N PRO A 87 4.97 12.17 14.22
CA PRO A 87 6.39 12.54 14.24
C PRO A 87 7.35 11.35 14.28
N SER A 88 6.99 10.28 14.97
CA SER A 88 7.81 9.07 15.03
C SER A 88 7.90 8.37 13.67
N GLU A 89 6.78 8.24 12.97
CA GLU A 89 6.75 7.63 11.63
C GLU A 89 7.46 8.49 10.60
N ASP A 90 7.26 9.80 10.67
CA ASP A 90 7.93 10.74 9.77
C ASP A 90 9.46 10.64 9.91
N ARG A 91 9.98 10.56 11.13
CA ARG A 91 11.41 10.35 11.37
C ARG A 91 11.91 9.02 10.84
N LYS A 92 11.15 7.94 11.04
CA LYS A 92 11.51 6.59 10.52
C LYS A 92 11.59 6.59 9.00
N MET A 93 10.59 7.15 8.32
CA MET A 93 10.53 7.17 6.86
C MET A 93 11.65 8.00 6.23
N ALA A 94 12.25 8.92 6.96
CA ALA A 94 13.39 9.70 6.50
C ALA A 94 14.73 8.94 6.61
N LYS A 95 14.76 7.79 7.31
CA LYS A 95 15.99 7.01 7.51
C LYS A 95 16.18 5.98 6.40
N ALA A 96 17.40 5.94 5.83
CA ALA A 96 17.75 4.99 4.77
C ALA A 96 17.57 3.52 5.22
N SER A 97 17.88 3.21 6.48
CA SER A 97 17.72 1.85 7.03
C SER A 97 16.25 1.40 7.04
N TYR A 98 15.33 2.30 7.36
CA TYR A 98 13.90 2.01 7.34
C TYR A 98 13.37 1.91 5.91
N GLN A 99 13.82 2.79 5.04
CA GLN A 99 13.45 2.77 3.61
C GLN A 99 13.86 1.44 2.96
N LYS A 100 15.02 0.89 3.30
CA LYS A 100 15.46 -0.43 2.82
C LYS A 100 14.51 -1.54 3.28
N LYS A 101 14.01 -1.47 4.50
CA LYS A 101 13.02 -2.43 5.01
C LYS A 101 11.69 -2.33 4.26
N ILE A 102 11.25 -1.11 3.95
CA ILE A 102 10.04 -0.87 3.14
C ILE A 102 10.20 -1.49 1.76
N VAL A 103 11.31 -1.20 1.09
CA VAL A 103 11.60 -1.71 -0.27
C VAL A 103 11.65 -3.24 -0.26
N LYS A 104 12.36 -3.84 0.70
CA LYS A 104 12.42 -5.30 0.83
C LYS A 104 11.04 -5.91 1.03
N GLY A 105 10.24 -5.33 1.90
CA GLY A 105 8.88 -5.81 2.17
C GLY A 105 7.98 -5.74 0.95
N ILE A 106 8.03 -4.64 0.21
CA ILE A 106 7.25 -4.49 -1.03
C ILE A 106 7.72 -5.52 -2.08
N ALA A 107 9.02 -5.69 -2.25
CA ALA A 107 9.58 -6.68 -3.19
C ALA A 107 9.16 -8.10 -2.82
N ASP A 108 9.25 -8.47 -1.54
CA ASP A 108 8.81 -9.78 -1.04
C ASP A 108 7.31 -10.00 -1.31
N GLY A 109 6.50 -8.95 -1.11
CA GLY A 109 5.06 -8.99 -1.38
C GLY A 109 4.74 -9.19 -2.86
N ILE A 110 5.49 -8.57 -3.75
CA ILE A 110 5.36 -8.76 -5.20
C ILE A 110 5.73 -10.19 -5.56
N ASP A 111 6.82 -10.71 -5.04
CA ASP A 111 7.24 -12.10 -5.27
C ASP A 111 6.18 -13.09 -4.77
N ASN A 112 5.58 -12.84 -3.61
CA ASN A 112 4.51 -13.68 -3.06
C ASN A 112 3.22 -13.61 -3.90
N PHE A 113 3.00 -12.52 -4.62
CA PHE A 113 1.85 -12.36 -5.51
C PHE A 113 2.00 -13.22 -6.78
N PHE A 114 3.18 -13.25 -7.35
CA PHE A 114 3.49 -14.08 -8.49
C PHE A 114 3.86 -15.50 -8.04
#